data_560b0f6bc112f940d5da6e91c9d34251
#
_entry.id   560b0f6bc112f940d5da6e91c9d34251
#
_cell.length_a   1.000
_cell.length_b   1.000
_cell.length_c   1.000
_cell.angle_alpha   90.00
_cell.angle_beta   90.00
_cell.angle_gamma   90.00
#
_symmetry.space_group_name_H-M   'P 1'
#
loop_
_entity.id
_entity.type
_entity.pdbx_description
1 polymer ?
#
loop_
_entity_poly.entity_id
_entity_poly.type
_entity_poly.pdbx_seq_one_letter_code
_entity_poly.pdbx_strand_id
1 'polypeptide(L)'
;MEVTDLEDIILSNEQVDILGEIANISMGNSATTLSMMVNKKVDITTPNVKVIKRSEALDDYEKTCIFVQIHYVKGLQGNNVLVLKEHDVKVMTDLMMGGDGTNTSGEITDLHLSAASEAMNQMMGTSATSLSSMLGVATDISTPIVNRIDVESIKVFEKMFDTTYDRFVKIAFRMTIGDLIDSVMVQLYPVQFALDMCDKFMSKGK
;
A
#
# COMPACT_ATOMS: atom_id res chain seq x y z
N MET A 1 12.16 33.58 6.78
CA MET A 1 12.10 32.15 7.07
C MET A 1 12.37 31.47 5.74
N GLU A 2 13.60 31.02 5.57
CA GLU A 2 14.06 30.43 4.31
C GLU A 2 13.22 29.18 4.03
N VAL A 3 12.68 29.12 2.81
CA VAL A 3 12.12 27.91 2.23
C VAL A 3 13.32 26.99 2.04
N THR A 4 13.60 26.16 3.03
CA THR A 4 14.57 25.09 2.89
C THR A 4 14.04 24.21 1.77
N ASP A 5 14.82 24.05 0.72
CA ASP A 5 14.51 23.24 -0.44
C ASP A 5 14.08 21.85 0.02
N LEU A 6 12.78 21.56 -0.08
CA LEU A 6 12.21 20.24 0.13
C LEU A 6 12.70 19.22 -0.92
N GLU A 7 13.54 19.69 -1.85
CA GLU A 7 14.11 18.87 -2.92
C GLU A 7 15.13 17.83 -2.42
N ASP A 8 15.65 17.96 -1.21
CA ASP A 8 16.73 17.11 -0.67
C ASP A 8 16.35 16.28 0.54
N ILE A 9 15.06 16.00 0.80
CA ILE A 9 14.69 15.04 1.84
C ILE A 9 15.02 13.64 1.35
N ILE A 10 16.21 13.17 1.69
CA ILE A 10 16.67 11.81 1.46
C ILE A 10 16.52 11.05 2.79
N LEU A 11 15.90 9.87 2.75
CA LEU A 11 15.87 8.98 3.90
C LEU A 11 17.30 8.51 4.21
N SER A 12 17.67 8.48 5.49
CA SER A 12 18.91 7.85 5.91
C SER A 12 18.83 6.32 5.71
N ASN A 13 19.98 5.64 5.64
CA ASN A 13 20.01 4.18 5.57
C ASN A 13 19.28 3.54 6.74
N GLU A 14 19.41 4.09 7.94
CA GLU A 14 18.68 3.64 9.13
C GLU A 14 17.16 3.78 8.96
N GLN A 15 16.68 4.89 8.43
CA GLN A 15 15.26 5.08 8.16
C GLN A 15 14.73 4.12 7.10
N VAL A 16 15.50 3.86 6.04
CA VAL A 16 15.16 2.86 5.02
C VAL A 16 15.04 1.47 5.63
N ASP A 17 15.98 1.09 6.49
CA ASP A 17 15.97 -0.21 7.17
C ASP A 17 14.78 -0.34 8.12
N ILE A 18 14.47 0.70 8.89
CA ILE A 18 13.30 0.75 9.79
C ILE A 18 12.00 0.60 8.99
N LEU A 19 11.82 1.37 7.93
CA LEU A 19 10.63 1.29 7.08
C LEU A 19 10.49 -0.08 6.42
N GLY A 20 11.59 -0.66 5.98
CA GLY A 20 11.61 -2.02 5.43
C GLY A 20 11.19 -3.07 6.45
N GLU A 21 11.66 -2.98 7.69
CA GLU A 21 11.28 -3.89 8.77
C GLU A 21 9.81 -3.74 9.14
N ILE A 22 9.35 -2.52 9.34
CA ILE A 22 7.93 -2.22 9.63
C ILE A 22 7.03 -2.78 8.52
N ALA A 23 7.37 -2.50 7.28
CA ALA A 23 6.62 -2.95 6.12
C ALA A 23 6.60 -4.48 5.99
N ASN A 24 7.73 -5.12 6.19
CA ASN A 24 7.84 -6.58 6.12
C ASN A 24 6.95 -7.28 7.16
N ILE A 25 6.97 -6.81 8.39
CA ILE A 25 6.17 -7.39 9.48
C ILE A 25 4.67 -7.11 9.27
N SER A 26 4.30 -5.86 9.00
CA SER A 26 2.89 -5.47 8.86
C SER A 26 2.23 -6.12 7.65
N MET A 27 2.89 -6.14 6.51
CA MET A 27 2.37 -6.75 5.29
C MET A 27 2.46 -8.27 5.31
N GLY A 28 3.45 -8.84 5.97
CA GLY A 28 3.52 -10.29 6.20
C GLY A 28 2.34 -10.80 7.04
N ASN A 29 1.96 -10.08 8.09
CA ASN A 29 0.76 -10.39 8.88
C ASN A 29 -0.53 -10.19 8.06
N SER A 30 -0.57 -9.16 7.23
CA SER A 30 -1.69 -8.91 6.32
C SER A 30 -1.87 -10.02 5.28
N ALA A 31 -0.79 -10.64 4.83
CA ALA A 31 -0.84 -11.77 3.92
C ALA A 31 -1.62 -12.96 4.50
N THR A 32 -1.50 -13.21 5.80
CA THR A 32 -2.27 -14.25 6.49
C THR A 32 -3.77 -13.98 6.43
N THR A 33 -4.17 -12.73 6.62
CA THR A 33 -5.58 -12.30 6.51
C THR A 33 -6.09 -12.50 5.08
N LEU A 34 -5.32 -12.07 4.08
CA LEU A 34 -5.70 -12.26 2.67
C LEU A 34 -5.78 -13.77 2.31
N SER A 35 -4.87 -14.59 2.83
CA SER A 35 -4.88 -16.05 2.63
C SER A 35 -6.21 -16.68 3.04
N MET A 36 -6.76 -16.24 4.16
CA MET A 36 -8.07 -16.73 4.64
C MET A 36 -9.21 -16.32 3.71
N MET A 37 -9.15 -15.12 3.15
CA MET A 37 -10.20 -14.60 2.27
C MET A 37 -10.20 -15.26 0.90
N VAL A 38 -9.03 -15.56 0.35
CA VAL A 38 -8.89 -16.18 -0.98
C VAL A 38 -8.77 -17.69 -0.91
N ASN A 39 -8.68 -18.27 0.29
CA ASN A 39 -8.53 -19.71 0.54
C ASN A 39 -7.33 -20.33 -0.21
N LYS A 40 -6.25 -19.59 -0.30
CA LYS A 40 -4.96 -20.00 -0.86
C LYS A 40 -3.84 -19.34 -0.11
N LYS A 41 -2.65 -19.93 -0.14
CA LYS A 41 -1.48 -19.34 0.49
C LYS A 41 -1.11 -18.04 -0.23
N VAL A 42 -1.04 -16.96 0.54
CA VAL A 42 -0.55 -15.64 0.12
C VAL A 42 0.75 -15.36 0.86
N ASP A 43 1.79 -15.02 0.11
CA ASP A 43 3.03 -14.50 0.66
C ASP A 43 3.24 -13.07 0.15
N ILE A 44 3.57 -12.16 1.06
CA ILE A 44 3.97 -10.78 0.74
C ILE A 44 5.33 -10.56 1.39
N THR A 45 6.35 -10.36 0.55
CA THR A 45 7.75 -10.36 0.97
C THR A 45 8.56 -9.30 0.26
N THR A 46 9.81 -9.16 0.68
CA THR A 46 10.86 -8.43 -0.01
C THR A 46 10.53 -6.95 -0.23
N PRO A 47 10.28 -6.18 0.85
CA PRO A 47 10.05 -4.76 0.71
C PRO A 47 11.30 -4.07 0.16
N ASN A 48 11.09 -3.23 -0.85
CA ASN A 48 12.10 -2.33 -1.38
C ASN A 48 11.63 -0.90 -1.14
N VAL A 49 12.39 -0.16 -0.36
CA VAL A 49 12.06 1.20 0.06
C VAL A 49 12.89 2.20 -0.73
N LYS A 50 12.23 3.13 -1.40
CA LYS A 50 12.88 4.21 -2.17
C LYS A 50 12.13 5.52 -2.00
N VAL A 51 12.88 6.63 -2.05
CA VAL A 51 12.29 7.95 -2.28
C VAL A 51 12.23 8.19 -3.79
N ILE A 52 11.06 8.53 -4.28
CA ILE A 52 10.81 8.74 -5.71
C ILE A 52 10.19 10.12 -5.95
N LYS A 53 10.29 10.61 -7.18
CA LYS A 53 9.53 11.76 -7.64
C LYS A 53 8.07 11.36 -7.91
N ARG A 54 7.14 12.32 -7.79
CA ARG A 54 5.73 12.10 -8.13
C ARG A 54 5.55 11.51 -9.53
N SER A 55 6.32 12.00 -10.51
CA SER A 55 6.27 11.54 -11.89
C SER A 55 6.62 10.06 -12.07
N GLU A 56 7.32 9.46 -11.11
CA GLU A 56 7.77 8.06 -11.15
C GLU A 56 6.82 7.11 -10.39
N ALA A 57 5.77 7.64 -9.76
CA ALA A 57 4.93 6.88 -8.83
C ALA A 57 4.24 5.67 -9.46
N LEU A 58 3.88 5.74 -10.72
CA LEU A 58 3.13 4.72 -11.45
C LEU A 58 3.94 4.04 -12.56
N ASP A 59 5.26 4.16 -12.56
CA ASP A 59 6.13 3.58 -13.59
C ASP A 59 6.05 2.05 -13.68
N ASP A 60 5.60 1.38 -12.61
CA ASP A 60 5.42 -0.09 -12.58
C ASP A 60 4.12 -0.56 -13.25
N TYR A 61 3.27 0.36 -13.72
CA TYR A 61 1.93 0.07 -14.25
C TYR A 61 1.79 0.54 -15.68
N GLU A 62 1.14 -0.25 -16.55
CA GLU A 62 1.08 0.03 -17.99
C GLU A 62 0.03 1.07 -18.37
N LYS A 63 -1.25 0.79 -18.17
CA LYS A 63 -2.37 1.66 -18.61
C LYS A 63 -3.29 2.05 -17.46
N THR A 64 -3.75 1.07 -16.74
CA THR A 64 -4.69 1.22 -15.65
C THR A 64 -4.24 0.41 -14.45
N CYS A 65 -4.61 0.88 -13.28
CA CYS A 65 -4.32 0.20 -12.02
C CYS A 65 -5.46 0.44 -11.04
N ILE A 66 -5.43 -0.27 -9.94
CA ILE A 66 -6.40 -0.11 -8.86
C ILE A 66 -5.73 0.61 -7.70
N PHE A 67 -6.23 1.78 -7.37
CA PHE A 67 -5.83 2.57 -6.20
C PHE A 67 -6.67 2.19 -5.00
N VAL A 68 -6.00 1.87 -3.92
CA VAL A 68 -6.60 1.68 -2.60
C VAL A 68 -6.09 2.81 -1.71
N GLN A 69 -6.93 3.80 -1.51
CA GLN A 69 -6.62 4.94 -0.64
C GLN A 69 -6.90 4.56 0.81
N ILE A 70 -5.88 4.69 1.65
CA ILE A 70 -5.92 4.36 3.07
C ILE A 70 -5.71 5.64 3.85
N HIS A 71 -6.68 5.96 4.72
CA HIS A 71 -6.62 7.13 5.58
C HIS A 71 -6.46 6.69 7.04
N TYR A 72 -5.35 7.11 7.67
CA TYR A 72 -5.10 6.87 9.08
C TYR A 72 -5.81 7.93 9.91
N VAL A 73 -6.60 7.47 10.87
CA VAL A 73 -7.45 8.32 11.71
C VAL A 73 -7.01 8.36 13.18
N LYS A 74 -6.08 7.49 13.55
CA LYS A 74 -5.56 7.40 14.92
C LYS A 74 -4.11 6.91 14.92
N GLY A 75 -3.29 7.49 15.77
CA GLY A 75 -1.89 7.12 16.00
C GLY A 75 -0.92 7.65 14.96
N LEU A 76 -1.24 7.48 13.70
CA LEU A 76 -0.62 8.10 12.55
C LEU A 76 -1.65 9.00 11.87
N GLN A 77 -1.20 10.02 11.20
CA GLN A 77 -2.07 10.94 10.46
C GLN A 77 -1.60 11.06 9.02
N GLY A 78 -2.51 10.88 8.09
CA GLY A 78 -2.25 11.04 6.67
C GLY A 78 -2.86 9.96 5.82
N ASN A 79 -2.72 10.15 4.53
CA ASN A 79 -3.17 9.22 3.51
C ASN A 79 -1.97 8.46 2.97
N ASN A 80 -2.15 7.18 2.71
CA ASN A 80 -1.28 6.44 1.81
C ASN A 80 -2.10 5.70 0.76
N VAL A 81 -1.44 5.23 -0.27
CA VAL A 81 -2.08 4.53 -1.38
C VAL A 81 -1.37 3.22 -1.60
N LEU A 82 -2.16 2.16 -1.70
CA LEU A 82 -1.72 0.86 -2.18
C LEU A 82 -2.16 0.72 -3.63
N VAL A 83 -1.25 0.36 -4.51
CA VAL A 83 -1.52 0.27 -5.95
C VAL A 83 -1.43 -1.19 -6.39
N LEU A 84 -2.52 -1.68 -6.95
CA LEU A 84 -2.67 -3.07 -7.41
C LEU A 84 -2.84 -3.12 -8.92
N LYS A 85 -2.39 -4.21 -9.52
CA LYS A 85 -2.68 -4.52 -10.93
C LYS A 85 -4.11 -5.01 -11.08
N GLU A 86 -4.79 -4.62 -12.15
CA GLU A 86 -6.14 -5.08 -12.45
C GLU A 86 -6.25 -6.60 -12.51
N HIS A 87 -5.28 -7.25 -13.12
CA HIS A 87 -5.26 -8.71 -13.20
C HIS A 87 -5.28 -9.36 -11.81
N ASP A 88 -4.49 -8.85 -10.89
CA ASP A 88 -4.41 -9.38 -9.53
C ASP A 88 -5.74 -9.21 -8.79
N VAL A 89 -6.42 -8.08 -8.98
CA VAL A 89 -7.76 -7.83 -8.42
C VAL A 89 -8.79 -8.81 -8.99
N LYS A 90 -8.73 -9.11 -10.29
CA LYS A 90 -9.61 -10.10 -10.92
C LYS A 90 -9.40 -11.51 -10.36
N VAL A 91 -8.16 -11.93 -10.18
CA VAL A 91 -7.81 -13.21 -9.56
C VAL A 91 -8.34 -13.28 -8.14
N MET A 92 -8.07 -12.27 -7.32
CA MET A 92 -8.54 -12.24 -5.93
C MET A 92 -10.06 -12.28 -5.86
N THR A 93 -10.75 -11.52 -6.72
CA THR A 93 -12.22 -11.51 -6.77
C THR A 93 -12.79 -12.89 -7.09
N ASP A 94 -12.25 -13.55 -8.09
CA ASP A 94 -12.71 -14.89 -8.48
C ASP A 94 -12.52 -15.89 -7.34
N LEU A 95 -11.38 -15.87 -6.67
CA LEU A 95 -11.10 -16.71 -5.51
C LEU A 95 -12.06 -16.44 -4.34
N MET A 96 -12.35 -15.16 -4.06
CA MET A 96 -13.27 -14.76 -2.99
C MET A 96 -14.72 -15.16 -3.29
N MET A 97 -15.08 -15.26 -4.56
CA MET A 97 -16.40 -15.72 -5.01
C MET A 97 -16.50 -17.25 -5.13
N GLY A 98 -15.49 -18.00 -4.71
CA GLY A 98 -15.47 -19.44 -4.73
C GLY A 98 -14.96 -20.06 -6.03
N GLY A 99 -14.43 -19.26 -6.96
CA GLY A 99 -13.77 -19.71 -8.18
C GLY A 99 -12.35 -20.23 -7.93
N ASP A 100 -11.70 -20.65 -9.01
CA ASP A 100 -10.33 -21.18 -8.98
C ASP A 100 -9.26 -20.12 -9.30
N GLY A 101 -9.64 -18.89 -9.50
CA GLY A 101 -8.76 -17.75 -9.84
C GLY A 101 -8.49 -17.57 -11.34
N THR A 102 -9.14 -18.36 -12.21
CA THR A 102 -8.89 -18.29 -13.65
C THR A 102 -9.89 -17.43 -14.43
N ASN A 103 -11.02 -17.05 -13.82
CA ASN A 103 -11.99 -16.16 -14.44
C ASN A 103 -11.55 -14.71 -14.37
N THR A 104 -10.65 -14.32 -15.26
CA THR A 104 -10.02 -13.00 -15.29
C THR A 104 -10.26 -12.24 -16.61
N SER A 105 -11.18 -12.71 -17.44
CA SER A 105 -11.57 -12.05 -18.68
C SER A 105 -12.49 -10.86 -18.44
N GLY A 106 -12.55 -9.95 -19.40
CA GLY A 106 -13.41 -8.78 -19.34
C GLY A 106 -12.79 -7.60 -18.57
N GLU A 107 -13.58 -6.55 -18.45
CA GLU A 107 -13.17 -5.34 -17.75
C GLU A 107 -13.42 -5.43 -16.23
N ILE A 108 -12.78 -4.56 -15.49
CA ILE A 108 -13.07 -4.36 -14.06
C ILE A 108 -14.49 -3.84 -13.91
N THR A 109 -15.25 -4.47 -13.04
CA THR A 109 -16.64 -4.11 -12.71
C THR A 109 -16.73 -3.65 -11.25
N ASP A 110 -17.91 -3.16 -10.86
CA ASP A 110 -18.18 -2.79 -9.46
C ASP A 110 -18.01 -3.96 -8.49
N LEU A 111 -18.27 -5.19 -8.96
CA LEU A 111 -18.04 -6.40 -8.16
C LEU A 111 -16.53 -6.56 -7.83
N HIS A 112 -15.66 -6.35 -8.80
CA HIS A 112 -14.20 -6.38 -8.58
C HIS A 112 -13.75 -5.31 -7.59
N LEU A 113 -14.26 -4.08 -7.74
CA LEU A 113 -13.90 -2.98 -6.81
C LEU A 113 -14.43 -3.25 -5.41
N SER A 114 -15.64 -3.80 -5.25
CA SER A 114 -16.19 -4.16 -3.95
C SER A 114 -15.40 -5.28 -3.28
N ALA A 115 -15.02 -6.30 -4.02
CA ALA A 115 -14.19 -7.39 -3.51
C ALA A 115 -12.80 -6.89 -3.08
N ALA A 116 -12.18 -6.04 -3.89
CA ALA A 116 -10.91 -5.41 -3.55
C ALA A 116 -11.03 -4.54 -2.29
N SER A 117 -12.11 -3.78 -2.16
CA SER A 117 -12.38 -2.95 -0.98
C SER A 117 -12.48 -3.79 0.30
N GLU A 118 -13.21 -4.88 0.25
CA GLU A 118 -13.36 -5.79 1.40
C GLU A 118 -12.02 -6.45 1.76
N ALA A 119 -11.29 -6.97 0.77
CA ALA A 119 -9.98 -7.58 0.98
C ALA A 119 -9.00 -6.58 1.58
N MET A 120 -8.93 -5.38 1.04
CA MET A 120 -8.00 -4.34 1.51
C MET A 120 -8.41 -3.79 2.89
N ASN A 121 -9.69 -3.68 3.17
CA ASN A 121 -10.16 -3.27 4.49
C ASN A 121 -9.68 -4.24 5.59
N GLN A 122 -9.83 -5.52 5.39
CA GLN A 122 -9.39 -6.53 6.35
C GLN A 122 -7.86 -6.63 6.41
N MET A 123 -7.21 -6.63 5.26
CA MET A 123 -5.75 -6.70 5.16
C MET A 123 -5.08 -5.50 5.83
N MET A 124 -5.55 -4.30 5.55
CA MET A 124 -4.99 -3.08 6.13
C MET A 124 -5.40 -2.87 7.60
N GLY A 125 -6.53 -3.42 8.02
CA GLY A 125 -6.89 -3.52 9.44
C GLY A 125 -5.88 -4.35 10.23
N THR A 126 -5.46 -5.49 9.69
CA THR A 126 -4.39 -6.32 10.25
C THR A 126 -3.05 -5.56 10.27
N SER A 127 -2.73 -4.84 9.20
CA SER A 127 -1.54 -3.99 9.12
C SER A 127 -1.56 -2.92 10.21
N ALA A 128 -2.67 -2.23 10.41
CA ALA A 128 -2.81 -1.20 11.45
C ALA A 128 -2.62 -1.78 12.87
N THR A 129 -3.12 -2.98 13.13
CA THR A 129 -2.90 -3.71 14.40
C THR A 129 -1.40 -4.00 14.60
N SER A 130 -0.72 -4.47 13.57
CA SER A 130 0.73 -4.71 13.61
C SER A 130 1.50 -3.41 13.86
N LEU A 131 1.13 -2.33 13.19
CA LEU A 131 1.71 -1.01 13.40
C LEU A 131 1.51 -0.52 14.82
N SER A 132 0.33 -0.70 15.39
CA SER A 132 0.05 -0.33 16.80
C SER A 132 1.02 -1.00 17.74
N SER A 133 1.29 -2.27 17.53
CA SER A 133 2.24 -3.05 18.33
C SER A 133 3.69 -2.56 18.14
N MET A 134 4.10 -2.36 16.90
CA MET A 134 5.47 -1.94 16.58
C MET A 134 5.78 -0.51 17.00
N LEU A 135 4.82 0.41 16.84
CA LEU A 135 5.02 1.83 17.11
C LEU A 135 4.70 2.22 18.58
N GLY A 136 4.06 1.32 19.33
CA GLY A 136 3.64 1.59 20.72
C GLY A 136 2.52 2.63 20.84
N VAL A 137 1.79 2.90 19.75
CA VAL A 137 0.64 3.80 19.72
C VAL A 137 -0.53 3.12 19.04
N ALA A 138 -1.73 3.28 19.58
CA ALA A 138 -2.93 2.72 18.95
C ALA A 138 -3.13 3.37 17.56
N THR A 139 -3.07 2.55 16.53
CA THR A 139 -3.18 2.99 15.14
C THR A 139 -4.44 2.41 14.51
N ASP A 140 -5.21 3.23 13.82
CA ASP A 140 -6.46 2.84 13.19
C ASP A 140 -6.64 3.54 11.84
N ILE A 141 -7.42 2.93 10.98
CA ILE A 141 -7.72 3.41 9.63
C ILE A 141 -9.23 3.55 9.43
N SER A 142 -9.63 4.45 8.52
CA SER A 142 -10.99 4.48 7.97
C SER A 142 -11.14 3.37 6.91
N THR A 143 -12.38 3.11 6.50
CA THR A 143 -12.63 2.17 5.39
C THR A 143 -11.90 2.62 4.14
N PRO A 144 -11.07 1.75 3.51
CA PRO A 144 -10.34 2.10 2.30
C PRO A 144 -11.28 2.49 1.15
N ILE A 145 -10.83 3.44 0.32
CA ILE A 145 -11.53 3.86 -0.89
C ILE A 145 -10.79 3.25 -2.09
N VAL A 146 -11.51 2.47 -2.91
CA VAL A 146 -10.96 1.75 -4.05
C VAL A 146 -11.47 2.35 -5.35
N ASN A 147 -10.55 2.71 -6.25
CA ASN A 147 -10.86 3.26 -7.56
C ASN A 147 -9.96 2.65 -8.64
N ARG A 148 -10.53 2.49 -9.83
CA ARG A 148 -9.76 2.23 -11.05
C ARG A 148 -9.20 3.55 -11.58
N ILE A 149 -7.91 3.61 -11.79
CA ILE A 149 -7.19 4.81 -12.22
C ILE A 149 -6.49 4.55 -13.55
N ASP A 150 -6.64 5.51 -14.47
CA ASP A 150 -5.80 5.58 -15.66
C ASP A 150 -4.43 6.17 -15.29
N VAL A 151 -3.36 5.46 -15.62
CA VAL A 151 -1.98 5.84 -15.30
C VAL A 151 -1.60 7.18 -15.92
N GLU A 152 -2.19 7.56 -17.06
CA GLU A 152 -1.98 8.85 -17.69
C GLU A 152 -2.74 9.99 -17.00
N SER A 153 -3.74 9.68 -16.16
CA SER A 153 -4.56 10.67 -15.48
C SER A 153 -3.94 11.16 -14.16
N ILE A 154 -2.87 11.91 -14.26
CA ILE A 154 -2.14 12.50 -13.12
C ILE A 154 -3.06 13.31 -12.18
N LYS A 155 -4.14 13.87 -12.69
CA LYS A 155 -5.08 14.71 -11.92
C LYS A 155 -5.75 14.01 -10.73
N VAL A 156 -5.94 12.70 -10.80
CA VAL A 156 -6.54 11.94 -9.70
C VAL A 156 -5.51 11.76 -8.58
N PHE A 157 -4.27 11.54 -8.94
CA PHE A 157 -3.16 11.42 -8.00
C PHE A 157 -2.95 12.72 -7.20
N GLU A 158 -3.09 13.88 -7.88
CA GLU A 158 -2.98 15.20 -7.26
C GLU A 158 -4.08 15.48 -6.22
N LYS A 159 -5.26 14.86 -6.38
CA LYS A 159 -6.38 14.99 -5.43
C LYS A 159 -6.21 14.12 -4.18
N MET A 160 -5.46 13.05 -4.25
CA MET A 160 -5.26 12.10 -3.16
C MET A 160 -4.19 12.52 -2.18
N PHE A 161 -3.20 13.27 -2.66
CA PHE A 161 -2.10 13.78 -1.86
C PHE A 161 -2.08 15.30 -1.92
N ASP A 162 -1.68 15.90 -0.82
CA ASP A 162 -1.40 17.34 -0.80
C ASP A 162 -0.33 17.65 -1.87
N THR A 163 -0.68 18.53 -2.79
CA THR A 163 0.12 18.85 -3.98
C THR A 163 1.42 19.60 -3.68
N THR A 164 1.68 19.95 -2.42
CA THR A 164 2.90 20.65 -1.99
C THR A 164 4.15 19.79 -2.07
N TYR A 165 4.01 18.47 -2.18
CA TYR A 165 5.15 17.54 -2.17
C TYR A 165 5.34 16.87 -3.53
N ASP A 166 6.55 16.98 -4.07
CA ASP A 166 6.94 16.34 -5.33
C ASP A 166 7.62 14.98 -5.13
N ARG A 167 7.71 14.51 -3.89
CA ARG A 167 8.38 13.25 -3.55
C ARG A 167 7.53 12.38 -2.65
N PHE A 168 7.66 11.06 -2.86
CA PHE A 168 7.01 10.03 -2.08
C PHE A 168 8.01 8.96 -1.64
N VAL A 169 7.69 8.27 -0.55
CA VAL A 169 8.33 7.01 -0.21
C VAL A 169 7.54 5.90 -0.86
N LYS A 170 8.20 5.16 -1.75
CA LYS A 170 7.66 3.99 -2.43
C LYS A 170 8.18 2.73 -1.77
N ILE A 171 7.26 1.87 -1.34
CA ILE A 171 7.58 0.54 -0.84
C ILE A 171 6.99 -0.48 -1.80
N ALA A 172 7.85 -1.24 -2.48
CA ALA A 172 7.45 -2.29 -3.39
C ALA A 172 7.53 -3.65 -2.69
N PHE A 173 6.47 -4.45 -2.82
CA PHE A 173 6.38 -5.79 -2.27
C PHE A 173 6.20 -6.81 -3.39
N ARG A 174 6.80 -7.98 -3.24
CA ARG A 174 6.44 -9.13 -4.04
C ARG A 174 5.25 -9.84 -3.38
N MET A 175 4.19 -10.03 -4.13
CA MET A 175 3.01 -10.79 -3.71
C MET A 175 2.86 -12.04 -4.56
N THR A 176 2.72 -13.19 -3.90
CA THR A 176 2.42 -14.46 -4.56
C THR A 176 1.15 -15.07 -3.97
N ILE A 177 0.29 -15.61 -4.85
CA ILE A 177 -0.90 -16.36 -4.45
C ILE A 177 -0.87 -17.69 -5.23
N GLY A 178 -0.41 -18.76 -4.60
CA GLY A 178 -0.21 -20.03 -5.27
C GLY A 178 0.55 -19.89 -6.57
N ASP A 179 0.06 -20.50 -7.63
CA ASP A 179 0.58 -20.38 -9.00
C ASP A 179 -0.15 -19.29 -9.83
N LEU A 180 -1.10 -18.59 -9.23
CA LEU A 180 -2.00 -17.64 -9.91
C LEU A 180 -1.45 -16.23 -10.00
N ILE A 181 -0.76 -15.77 -8.96
CA ILE A 181 -0.17 -14.43 -8.87
C ILE A 181 1.28 -14.56 -8.44
N ASP A 182 2.15 -13.89 -9.16
CA ASP A 182 3.51 -13.51 -8.77
C ASP A 182 3.76 -12.11 -9.32
N SER A 183 3.48 -11.10 -8.52
CA SER A 183 3.54 -9.72 -8.97
C SER A 183 4.07 -8.78 -7.90
N VAL A 184 4.32 -7.54 -8.32
CA VAL A 184 4.74 -6.46 -7.45
C VAL A 184 3.54 -5.60 -7.09
N MET A 185 3.39 -5.33 -5.81
CA MET A 185 2.42 -4.41 -5.23
C MET A 185 3.17 -3.21 -4.66
N VAL A 186 2.68 -2.01 -4.90
CA VAL A 186 3.36 -0.78 -4.49
C VAL A 186 2.53 -0.04 -3.45
N GLN A 187 3.20 0.42 -2.40
CA GLN A 187 2.65 1.32 -1.40
C GLN A 187 3.36 2.67 -1.48
N LEU A 188 2.59 3.75 -1.50
CA LEU A 188 3.09 5.12 -1.60
C LEU A 188 2.73 5.89 -0.34
N TYR A 189 3.75 6.44 0.32
CA TYR A 189 3.62 7.30 1.49
C TYR A 189 4.08 8.72 1.19
N PRO A 190 3.40 9.75 1.71
CA PRO A 190 4.05 11.05 1.87
C PRO A 190 5.33 10.90 2.71
N VAL A 191 6.37 11.63 2.37
CA VAL A 191 7.66 11.54 3.08
C VAL A 191 7.49 11.82 4.58
N GLN A 192 6.70 12.83 4.93
CA GLN A 192 6.45 13.17 6.34
C GLN A 192 5.77 12.03 7.11
N PHE A 193 4.86 11.30 6.47
CA PHE A 193 4.22 10.12 7.08
C PHE A 193 5.25 9.02 7.39
N ALA A 194 6.16 8.76 6.46
CA ALA A 194 7.23 7.78 6.66
C ALA A 194 8.19 8.19 7.78
N LEU A 195 8.55 9.47 7.85
CA LEU A 195 9.40 10.00 8.92
C LEU A 195 8.73 9.88 10.31
N ASP A 196 7.44 10.18 10.40
CA ASP A 196 6.68 10.05 11.66
C ASP A 196 6.62 8.57 12.13
N MET A 197 6.49 7.64 11.21
CA MET A 197 6.58 6.21 11.52
C MET A 197 7.95 5.84 12.08
N CYS A 198 9.03 6.29 11.46
CA CYS A 198 10.40 6.06 11.93
C CYS A 198 10.61 6.62 13.35
N ASP A 199 10.17 7.85 13.58
CA ASP A 199 10.32 8.52 14.88
C ASP A 199 9.59 7.79 15.99
N LYS A 200 8.37 7.35 15.73
CA LYS A 200 7.59 6.56 16.70
C LYS A 200 8.22 5.18 16.96
N PHE A 201 8.73 4.53 15.94
CA PHE A 201 9.41 3.24 16.07
C PHE A 201 10.67 3.38 16.95
N MET A 202 11.49 4.38 16.70
CA MET A 202 12.71 4.64 17.46
C MET A 202 12.42 5.05 18.92
N SER A 203 11.35 5.82 19.14
CA SER A 203 10.97 6.30 20.47
C SER A 203 10.45 5.19 21.38
N LYS A 204 9.90 4.13 20.82
CA LYS A 204 9.42 2.97 21.60
C LYS A 204 10.57 2.20 22.27
N GLY A 205 11.76 2.23 21.68
CA GLY A 205 12.96 1.54 22.21
C GLY A 205 13.65 2.26 23.36
N LYS A 206 13.14 3.41 23.75
CA LYS A 206 13.62 4.22 24.88
C LYS A 206 12.63 4.15 26.04
#